data_1eae6fe464df6a6d4fc93cb956d50175
#
_entry.id   1eae6fe464df6a6d4fc93cb956d50175
#
_cell.length_a   1.000
_cell.length_b   1.000
_cell.length_c   1.000
_cell.angle_alpha   90.00
_cell.angle_beta   90.00
_cell.angle_gamma   90.00
#
_symmetry.space_group_name_H-M   'P 1'
#
loop_
_entity.id
_entity.type
_entity.pdbx_description
1 polymer ?
#
loop_
_entity_poly.entity_id
_entity_poly.type
_entity_poly.pdbx_seq_one_letter_code
_entity_poly.pdbx_strand_id
1 'polypeptide(L)'
;MKKLVAVLCALAMLCVSFCALAETQAVTYESRGIEVHATLVTPDGATEYPIVVMCHGHGGNREENVGFAAVADALAAKGVATLRMDFPGCGESSESFQKNTLSNMEADVTAAVAYAKDSLPVTKTGLFGYSMGGRIVLELLVGGAEIDAVTLLAPAADTADLKNLFGGEEAYETMRAEAEKNGFAVFTTIYGQVQELSKEWFADLDLVADPAAAAAAVWNGPALVIWGSDDEAVSPSVSENVANVLGAEKLDATGEGHGYGFYSEDDAVRSLVAEGTANFFAEHLK
;
A
#
# COMPACT_ATOMS: atom_id res chain seq x y z
N MET A 1 71.24 33.91 1.60
CA MET A 1 70.49 32.95 0.79
C MET A 1 69.50 32.25 1.69
N LYS A 2 68.24 32.77 1.80
CA LYS A 2 67.21 32.19 2.62
C LYS A 2 66.27 31.41 1.71
N LYS A 3 66.17 30.08 1.93
CA LYS A 3 65.27 29.23 1.17
C LYS A 3 63.84 29.39 1.74
N LEU A 4 62.94 29.87 0.90
CA LEU A 4 61.50 29.92 1.20
C LEU A 4 60.94 28.51 0.99
N VAL A 5 60.42 27.92 2.05
CA VAL A 5 59.68 26.65 1.97
C VAL A 5 58.19 27.05 1.88
N ALA A 6 57.59 26.84 0.72
CA ALA A 6 56.15 26.99 0.51
C ALA A 6 55.44 25.70 0.99
N VAL A 7 54.66 25.83 2.06
CA VAL A 7 53.75 24.76 2.52
C VAL A 7 52.45 24.90 1.73
N LEU A 8 52.24 23.98 0.77
CA LEU A 8 50.91 23.81 0.14
C LEU A 8 49.99 23.08 1.12
N CYS A 9 49.06 23.78 1.75
CA CYS A 9 47.91 23.16 2.39
C CYS A 9 46.93 22.73 1.34
N ALA A 10 46.92 21.43 1.00
CA ALA A 10 45.84 20.81 0.25
C ALA A 10 44.61 20.66 1.18
N LEU A 11 43.63 21.52 1.04
CA LEU A 11 42.30 21.33 1.63
C LEU A 11 41.64 20.15 0.90
N ALA A 12 41.71 18.96 1.45
CA ALA A 12 40.86 17.86 1.06
C ALA A 12 39.43 18.20 1.55
N MET A 13 38.57 18.68 0.64
CA MET A 13 37.14 18.66 0.90
C MET A 13 36.71 17.20 1.00
N LEU A 14 36.54 16.72 2.24
CA LEU A 14 35.78 15.51 2.49
C LEU A 14 34.34 15.84 2.12
N CYS A 15 33.93 15.43 0.93
CA CYS A 15 32.49 15.25 0.67
C CYS A 15 32.01 14.12 1.56
N VAL A 16 31.60 14.43 2.78
CA VAL A 16 30.75 13.55 3.56
C VAL A 16 29.43 13.53 2.81
N SER A 17 29.22 12.49 2.00
CA SER A 17 27.87 12.17 1.54
C SER A 17 27.08 11.86 2.80
N PHE A 18 26.34 12.84 3.31
CA PHE A 18 25.25 12.55 4.23
C PHE A 18 24.33 11.63 3.48
N CYS A 19 24.29 10.36 3.86
CA CYS A 19 23.17 9.48 3.51
C CYS A 19 21.98 10.16 4.16
N ALA A 20 21.10 10.75 3.37
CA ALA A 20 19.88 11.39 3.85
C ALA A 20 19.11 10.32 4.62
N LEU A 21 19.04 10.46 5.93
CA LEU A 21 18.18 9.63 6.77
C LEU A 21 16.79 10.24 6.66
N ALA A 22 15.82 9.47 6.16
CA ALA A 22 14.42 9.88 6.19
C ALA A 22 13.97 10.09 7.64
N GLU A 23 13.18 11.13 7.89
CA GLU A 23 12.56 11.33 9.20
C GLU A 23 11.31 10.44 9.28
N THR A 24 11.23 9.63 10.34
CA THR A 24 10.10 8.74 10.61
C THR A 24 9.36 9.20 11.85
N GLN A 25 8.05 9.40 11.74
CA GLN A 25 7.17 9.85 12.82
C GLN A 25 5.93 8.95 12.92
N ALA A 26 5.56 8.58 14.17
CA ALA A 26 4.21 8.10 14.45
C ALA A 26 3.26 9.30 14.43
N VAL A 27 2.19 9.20 13.67
CA VAL A 27 1.16 10.22 13.55
C VAL A 27 -0.23 9.61 13.68
N THR A 28 -1.21 10.42 13.99
CA THR A 28 -2.61 10.04 13.96
C THR A 28 -3.44 11.07 13.22
N TYR A 29 -4.55 10.65 12.65
CA TYR A 29 -5.54 11.52 12.03
C TYR A 29 -6.95 11.01 12.32
N GLU A 30 -7.95 11.87 12.23
CA GLU A 30 -9.34 11.50 12.46
C GLU A 30 -9.99 10.95 11.18
N SER A 31 -10.67 9.82 11.29
CA SER A 31 -11.56 9.26 10.27
C SER A 31 -12.78 8.67 10.93
N ARG A 32 -13.96 8.87 10.37
CA ARG A 32 -15.21 8.28 10.88
C ARG A 32 -15.47 8.53 12.39
N GLY A 33 -14.89 9.59 12.97
CA GLY A 33 -14.97 9.91 14.40
C GLY A 33 -14.07 9.08 15.30
N ILE A 34 -13.07 8.41 14.74
CA ILE A 34 -12.03 7.67 15.46
C ILE A 34 -10.64 8.15 15.06
N GLU A 35 -9.66 7.87 15.91
CA GLU A 35 -8.24 8.10 15.63
C GLU A 35 -7.66 6.92 14.86
N VAL A 36 -7.07 7.19 13.70
CA VAL A 36 -6.34 6.21 12.87
C VAL A 36 -4.85 6.39 13.09
N HIS A 37 -4.15 5.31 13.44
CA HIS A 37 -2.71 5.29 13.64
C HIS A 37 -1.97 5.12 12.32
N ALA A 38 -0.92 5.92 12.13
CA ALA A 38 -0.12 5.88 10.91
C ALA A 38 1.37 6.17 11.20
N THR A 39 2.22 5.79 10.26
CA THR A 39 3.65 6.13 10.22
C THR A 39 3.91 7.01 9.01
N LEU A 40 4.36 8.24 9.28
CA LEU A 40 4.81 9.20 8.26
C LEU A 40 6.32 9.07 8.11
N VAL A 41 6.78 8.91 6.86
CA VAL A 41 8.20 8.98 6.51
C VAL A 41 8.39 10.12 5.52
N THR A 42 9.27 11.08 5.84
CA THR A 42 9.53 12.24 4.99
C THR A 42 10.97 12.25 4.49
N PRO A 43 11.23 12.71 3.26
CA PRO A 43 12.57 12.88 2.73
C PRO A 43 13.36 13.91 3.55
N ASP A 44 14.61 13.62 3.91
CA ASP A 44 15.46 14.52 4.70
C ASP A 44 15.67 15.88 4.01
N GLY A 45 15.50 16.95 4.78
CA GLY A 45 15.72 18.34 4.35
C GLY A 45 14.77 18.85 3.28
N ALA A 46 13.74 18.09 2.89
CA ALA A 46 12.73 18.55 1.95
C ALA A 46 11.73 19.52 2.60
N THR A 47 11.46 20.64 1.93
CA THR A 47 10.46 21.63 2.38
C THR A 47 9.08 21.42 1.76
N GLU A 48 9.02 20.67 0.66
CA GLU A 48 7.81 20.23 -0.01
C GLU A 48 8.13 18.89 -0.72
N TYR A 49 7.17 18.01 -0.84
CA TYR A 49 7.35 16.68 -1.40
C TYR A 49 6.04 16.07 -1.91
N PRO A 50 6.09 15.18 -2.90
CA PRO A 50 4.96 14.29 -3.17
C PRO A 50 4.86 13.23 -2.07
N ILE A 51 3.63 12.70 -1.85
CA ILE A 51 3.38 11.68 -0.84
C ILE A 51 2.66 10.47 -1.43
N VAL A 52 2.97 9.29 -0.91
CA VAL A 52 2.25 8.04 -1.21
C VAL A 52 1.58 7.53 0.07
N VAL A 53 0.25 7.42 0.04
CA VAL A 53 -0.51 6.71 1.09
C VAL A 53 -0.47 5.22 0.78
N MET A 54 -0.11 4.39 1.78
CA MET A 54 0.11 2.97 1.60
C MET A 54 -0.96 2.14 2.33
N CYS A 55 -1.64 1.29 1.56
CA CYS A 55 -2.78 0.46 1.96
C CYS A 55 -2.35 -1.00 2.08
N HIS A 56 -2.35 -1.56 3.29
CA HIS A 56 -1.91 -2.92 3.57
C HIS A 56 -2.93 -4.01 3.16
N GLY A 57 -2.49 -5.26 3.15
CA GLY A 57 -3.32 -6.42 2.81
C GLY A 57 -4.33 -6.80 3.89
N HIS A 58 -5.21 -7.76 3.58
CA HIS A 58 -6.26 -8.24 4.49
C HIS A 58 -5.66 -8.80 5.79
N GLY A 59 -6.05 -8.23 6.92
CA GLY A 59 -5.56 -8.64 8.23
C GLY A 59 -4.08 -8.32 8.52
N GLY A 60 -3.42 -7.56 7.63
CA GLY A 60 -2.07 -7.07 7.82
C GLY A 60 -1.98 -5.87 8.76
N ASN A 61 -1.00 -5.02 8.58
CA ASN A 61 -0.85 -3.75 9.30
C ASN A 61 0.07 -2.81 8.51
N ARG A 62 0.23 -1.57 8.97
CA ARG A 62 1.04 -0.52 8.31
C ARG A 62 2.51 -0.85 8.11
N GLU A 63 3.03 -1.91 8.73
CA GLU A 63 4.41 -2.37 8.55
C GLU A 63 4.52 -3.47 7.48
N GLU A 64 3.46 -4.27 7.25
CA GLU A 64 3.51 -5.50 6.45
C GLU A 64 4.81 -6.27 6.72
N ASN A 65 5.01 -6.56 8.01
CA ASN A 65 6.28 -7.01 8.56
C ASN A 65 7.39 -5.99 8.26
N VAL A 66 8.31 -6.29 7.34
CA VAL A 66 9.40 -5.35 6.93
C VAL A 66 9.15 -4.72 5.55
N GLY A 67 8.12 -5.15 4.85
CA GLY A 67 7.89 -4.82 3.45
C GLY A 67 7.58 -3.35 3.22
N PHE A 68 6.61 -2.82 3.95
CA PHE A 68 6.20 -1.42 3.79
C PHE A 68 7.27 -0.43 4.25
N ALA A 69 8.06 -0.79 5.26
CA ALA A 69 9.21 0.03 5.65
C ALA A 69 10.25 0.10 4.52
N ALA A 70 10.56 -1.03 3.86
CA ALA A 70 11.50 -1.05 2.75
C ALA A 70 11.02 -0.21 1.55
N VAL A 71 9.72 -0.28 1.21
CA VAL A 71 9.12 0.57 0.17
C VAL A 71 9.20 2.04 0.56
N ALA A 72 8.89 2.39 1.82
CA ALA A 72 8.94 3.77 2.31
C ALA A 72 10.36 4.35 2.28
N ASP A 73 11.37 3.57 2.67
CA ASP A 73 12.77 3.98 2.63
C ASP A 73 13.24 4.23 1.19
N ALA A 74 12.85 3.35 0.25
CA ALA A 74 13.17 3.52 -1.17
C ALA A 74 12.50 4.78 -1.77
N LEU A 75 11.25 5.05 -1.40
CA LEU A 75 10.53 6.27 -1.79
C LEU A 75 11.18 7.53 -1.23
N ALA A 76 11.50 7.54 0.07
CA ALA A 76 12.16 8.67 0.71
C ALA A 76 13.53 8.98 0.09
N ALA A 77 14.31 7.95 -0.29
CA ALA A 77 15.57 8.11 -1.03
C ALA A 77 15.39 8.75 -2.42
N LYS A 78 14.18 8.71 -2.97
CA LYS A 78 13.79 9.37 -4.23
C LYS A 78 13.10 10.72 -4.01
N GLY A 79 12.97 11.19 -2.78
CA GLY A 79 12.32 12.45 -2.46
C GLY A 79 10.79 12.39 -2.39
N VAL A 80 10.23 11.20 -2.17
CA VAL A 80 8.79 10.94 -2.03
C VAL A 80 8.49 10.53 -0.59
N ALA A 81 7.58 11.25 0.08
CA ALA A 81 7.12 10.89 1.42
C ALA A 81 6.13 9.72 1.39
N THR A 82 5.93 9.06 2.53
CA THR A 82 4.92 8.00 2.67
C THR A 82 4.11 8.18 3.95
N LEU A 83 2.82 7.82 3.88
CA LEU A 83 1.93 7.69 5.01
C LEU A 83 1.36 6.26 5.01
N ARG A 84 1.82 5.43 5.95
CA ARG A 84 1.39 4.05 6.14
C ARG A 84 0.40 3.99 7.28
N MET A 85 -0.77 3.40 7.09
CA MET A 85 -1.87 3.42 8.06
C MET A 85 -2.34 2.03 8.43
N ASP A 86 -2.94 1.88 9.61
CA ASP A 86 -3.62 0.66 10.04
C ASP A 86 -5.10 0.72 9.73
N PHE A 87 -5.62 -0.26 9.02
CA PHE A 87 -7.05 -0.44 8.79
C PHE A 87 -7.79 -0.89 10.07
N PRO A 88 -9.13 -0.78 10.11
CA PRO A 88 -9.92 -1.17 11.26
C PRO A 88 -9.62 -2.60 11.74
N GLY A 89 -9.41 -2.77 13.03
CA GLY A 89 -9.11 -4.07 13.65
C GLY A 89 -7.71 -4.63 13.35
N CYS A 90 -6.82 -3.82 12.75
CA CYS A 90 -5.45 -4.19 12.41
C CYS A 90 -4.45 -3.29 13.15
N GLY A 91 -3.22 -3.79 13.34
CA GLY A 91 -2.14 -3.02 13.95
C GLY A 91 -2.50 -2.40 15.30
N GLU A 92 -2.43 -1.07 15.39
CA GLU A 92 -2.80 -0.30 16.59
C GLU A 92 -4.22 0.27 16.54
N SER A 93 -5.06 -0.16 15.57
CA SER A 93 -6.45 0.27 15.52
C SER A 93 -7.20 -0.09 16.80
N SER A 94 -7.96 0.85 17.34
CA SER A 94 -8.82 0.63 18.51
C SER A 94 -10.14 -0.09 18.17
N GLU A 95 -10.43 -0.30 16.90
CA GLU A 95 -11.66 -0.93 16.44
C GLU A 95 -11.55 -2.47 16.43
N SER A 96 -12.69 -3.16 16.51
CA SER A 96 -12.75 -4.60 16.27
C SER A 96 -12.62 -4.91 14.77
N PHE A 97 -12.19 -6.13 14.44
CA PHE A 97 -12.10 -6.59 13.06
C PHE A 97 -13.45 -6.59 12.31
N GLN A 98 -14.59 -6.59 13.02
CA GLN A 98 -15.92 -6.41 12.43
C GLN A 98 -16.07 -5.07 11.69
N LYS A 99 -15.21 -4.08 11.98
CA LYS A 99 -15.15 -2.80 11.29
C LYS A 99 -14.21 -2.78 10.08
N ASN A 100 -13.51 -3.88 9.80
CA ASN A 100 -12.63 -4.05 8.64
C ASN A 100 -13.47 -4.28 7.37
N THR A 101 -14.36 -3.35 7.05
CA THR A 101 -15.18 -3.36 5.83
C THR A 101 -14.54 -2.51 4.75
N LEU A 102 -14.85 -2.79 3.48
CA LEU A 102 -14.23 -2.04 2.37
C LEU A 102 -14.61 -0.55 2.46
N SER A 103 -15.87 -0.25 2.74
CA SER A 103 -16.33 1.14 2.90
C SER A 103 -15.61 1.90 4.03
N ASN A 104 -15.32 1.23 5.16
CA ASN A 104 -14.55 1.86 6.24
C ASN A 104 -13.07 2.06 5.85
N MET A 105 -12.46 1.08 5.20
CA MET A 105 -11.09 1.20 4.71
C MET A 105 -10.95 2.32 3.68
N GLU A 106 -11.91 2.46 2.75
CA GLU A 106 -11.94 3.58 1.79
C GLU A 106 -12.08 4.93 2.49
N ALA A 107 -12.95 5.03 3.49
CA ALA A 107 -13.09 6.24 4.27
C ALA A 107 -11.80 6.62 5.00
N ASP A 108 -11.08 5.63 5.55
CA ASP A 108 -9.81 5.86 6.25
C ASP A 108 -8.70 6.30 5.30
N VAL A 109 -8.62 5.73 4.08
CA VAL A 109 -7.66 6.19 3.06
C VAL A 109 -8.02 7.59 2.57
N THR A 110 -9.31 7.88 2.37
CA THR A 110 -9.78 9.23 1.99
C THR A 110 -9.37 10.26 3.05
N ALA A 111 -9.55 9.93 4.33
CA ALA A 111 -9.13 10.79 5.43
C ALA A 111 -7.59 10.92 5.50
N ALA A 112 -6.83 9.86 5.22
CA ALA A 112 -5.36 9.92 5.13
C ALA A 112 -4.88 10.87 4.04
N VAL A 113 -5.49 10.82 2.86
CA VAL A 113 -5.21 11.72 1.73
C VAL A 113 -5.55 13.18 2.11
N ALA A 114 -6.69 13.40 2.75
CA ALA A 114 -7.10 14.73 3.22
C ALA A 114 -6.12 15.27 4.29
N TYR A 115 -5.77 14.45 5.29
CA TYR A 115 -4.76 14.80 6.29
C TYR A 115 -3.43 15.19 5.64
N ALA A 116 -2.96 14.41 4.67
CA ALA A 116 -1.73 14.70 3.96
C ALA A 116 -1.78 16.04 3.22
N LYS A 117 -2.87 16.32 2.48
CA LYS A 117 -3.05 17.56 1.72
C LYS A 117 -3.23 18.81 2.63
N ASP A 118 -3.90 18.66 3.76
CA ASP A 118 -4.26 19.77 4.63
C ASP A 118 -3.18 20.10 5.67
N SER A 119 -2.39 19.09 6.10
CA SER A 119 -1.47 19.23 7.24
C SER A 119 0.00 19.16 6.87
N LEU A 120 0.35 18.70 5.66
CA LEU A 120 1.73 18.49 5.21
C LEU A 120 2.00 19.32 3.93
N PRO A 121 3.27 19.67 3.64
CA PRO A 121 3.64 20.42 2.42
C PRO A 121 3.67 19.50 1.18
N VAL A 122 2.53 18.90 0.86
CA VAL A 122 2.38 17.91 -0.21
C VAL A 122 2.13 18.59 -1.56
N THR A 123 2.88 18.17 -2.59
CA THR A 123 2.76 18.67 -3.97
C THR A 123 1.84 17.80 -4.82
N LYS A 124 1.97 16.47 -4.72
CA LYS A 124 1.16 15.48 -5.43
C LYS A 124 0.92 14.27 -4.53
N THR A 125 -0.12 13.48 -4.83
CA THR A 125 -0.52 12.34 -4.03
C THR A 125 -0.60 11.07 -4.86
N GLY A 126 0.09 10.02 -4.42
CA GLY A 126 -0.02 8.66 -4.95
C GLY A 126 -0.70 7.73 -3.95
N LEU A 127 -1.17 6.57 -4.44
CA LEU A 127 -1.60 5.45 -3.60
C LEU A 127 -0.77 4.22 -3.95
N PHE A 128 -0.36 3.49 -2.91
CA PHE A 128 0.21 2.14 -3.03
C PHE A 128 -0.73 1.18 -2.34
N GLY A 129 -1.16 0.13 -3.02
CA GLY A 129 -2.04 -0.88 -2.44
C GLY A 129 -1.51 -2.30 -2.63
N TYR A 130 -1.44 -3.07 -1.54
CA TYR A 130 -1.05 -4.47 -1.55
C TYR A 130 -2.26 -5.37 -1.30
N SER A 131 -2.45 -6.38 -2.15
CA SER A 131 -3.52 -7.38 -1.98
C SER A 131 -4.91 -6.72 -1.83
N MET A 132 -5.59 -6.86 -0.70
CA MET A 132 -6.84 -6.15 -0.39
C MET A 132 -6.67 -4.63 -0.46
N GLY A 133 -5.53 -4.09 0.01
CA GLY A 133 -5.23 -2.65 -0.15
C GLY A 133 -5.20 -2.21 -1.61
N GLY A 134 -4.78 -3.10 -2.53
CA GLY A 134 -4.86 -2.86 -3.97
C GLY A 134 -6.29 -2.78 -4.49
N ARG A 135 -7.20 -3.62 -3.97
CA ARG A 135 -8.64 -3.51 -4.24
C ARG A 135 -9.22 -2.19 -3.75
N ILE A 136 -8.90 -1.79 -2.52
CA ILE A 136 -9.32 -0.50 -1.95
C ILE A 136 -8.87 0.68 -2.81
N VAL A 137 -7.63 0.65 -3.31
CA VAL A 137 -7.14 1.68 -4.25
C VAL A 137 -8.00 1.73 -5.50
N LEU A 138 -8.32 0.59 -6.12
CA LEU A 138 -9.18 0.54 -7.31
C LEU A 138 -10.59 1.11 -7.02
N GLU A 139 -11.21 0.74 -5.90
CA GLU A 139 -12.54 1.22 -5.53
C GLU A 139 -12.54 2.72 -5.21
N LEU A 140 -11.49 3.26 -4.60
CA LEU A 140 -11.29 4.72 -4.44
C LEU A 140 -11.23 5.46 -5.78
N LEU A 141 -10.56 4.88 -6.78
CA LEU A 141 -10.56 5.46 -8.14
C LEU A 141 -11.96 5.46 -8.75
N VAL A 142 -12.74 4.37 -8.56
CA VAL A 142 -14.17 4.31 -8.97
C VAL A 142 -14.97 5.42 -8.28
N GLY A 143 -14.70 5.69 -7.01
CA GLY A 143 -15.30 6.77 -6.23
C GLY A 143 -14.87 8.18 -6.64
N GLY A 144 -13.96 8.32 -7.60
CA GLY A 144 -13.48 9.61 -8.10
C GLY A 144 -12.42 10.28 -7.22
N ALA A 145 -11.65 9.50 -6.47
CA ALA A 145 -10.53 10.03 -5.68
C ALA A 145 -9.53 10.77 -6.58
N GLU A 146 -9.17 12.00 -6.19
CA GLU A 146 -8.20 12.83 -6.89
C GLU A 146 -6.77 12.40 -6.53
N ILE A 147 -6.23 11.44 -7.28
CA ILE A 147 -4.93 10.81 -7.10
C ILE A 147 -4.10 10.95 -8.38
N ASP A 148 -2.83 11.28 -8.24
CA ASP A 148 -1.94 11.56 -9.38
C ASP A 148 -1.32 10.30 -9.99
N ALA A 149 -1.06 9.25 -9.18
CA ALA A 149 -0.50 7.97 -9.66
C ALA A 149 -0.81 6.84 -8.66
N VAL A 150 -0.83 5.58 -9.14
CA VAL A 150 -1.04 4.41 -8.27
C VAL A 150 -0.06 3.28 -8.56
N THR A 151 0.35 2.57 -7.51
CA THR A 151 1.03 1.27 -7.62
C THR A 151 0.19 0.20 -6.93
N LEU A 152 -0.05 -0.89 -7.63
CA LEU A 152 -0.85 -2.02 -7.16
C LEU A 152 0.03 -3.27 -7.10
N LEU A 153 0.26 -3.79 -5.91
CA LEU A 153 1.00 -5.03 -5.67
C LEU A 153 -0.01 -6.16 -5.45
N ALA A 154 -0.10 -7.08 -6.40
CA ALA A 154 -1.04 -8.21 -6.37
C ALA A 154 -2.47 -7.80 -5.92
N PRO A 155 -3.14 -6.88 -6.63
CA PRO A 155 -4.43 -6.36 -6.20
C PRO A 155 -5.52 -7.44 -6.20
N ALA A 156 -6.24 -7.60 -5.09
CA ALA A 156 -7.34 -8.57 -4.94
C ALA A 156 -8.61 -8.13 -5.71
N ALA A 157 -8.48 -7.94 -7.02
CA ALA A 157 -9.51 -7.35 -7.88
C ALA A 157 -10.58 -8.36 -8.36
N ASP A 158 -10.40 -9.65 -8.10
CA ASP A 158 -11.36 -10.69 -8.47
C ASP A 158 -12.01 -11.31 -7.22
N THR A 159 -13.33 -11.22 -7.13
CA THR A 159 -14.08 -11.78 -5.99
C THR A 159 -14.06 -13.31 -5.98
N ALA A 160 -13.90 -13.99 -7.14
CA ALA A 160 -13.80 -15.45 -7.20
C ALA A 160 -12.49 -15.93 -6.58
N ASP A 161 -11.37 -15.26 -6.85
CA ASP A 161 -10.09 -15.55 -6.19
C ASP A 161 -10.18 -15.31 -4.67
N LEU A 162 -10.81 -14.22 -4.26
CA LEU A 162 -11.08 -13.94 -2.85
C LEU A 162 -11.86 -15.07 -2.18
N LYS A 163 -12.91 -15.60 -2.80
CA LYS A 163 -13.69 -16.73 -2.27
C LYS A 163 -12.81 -17.97 -2.08
N ASN A 164 -11.84 -18.20 -2.98
CA ASN A 164 -10.91 -19.33 -2.85
C ASN A 164 -10.03 -19.21 -1.59
N LEU A 165 -9.61 -18.02 -1.22
CA LEU A 165 -8.86 -17.77 0.04
C LEU A 165 -9.68 -18.11 1.28
N PHE A 166 -11.00 -17.97 1.22
CA PHE A 166 -11.93 -18.32 2.30
C PHE A 166 -12.44 -19.76 2.25
N GLY A 167 -11.80 -20.64 1.45
CA GLY A 167 -12.12 -22.05 1.37
C GLY A 167 -13.06 -22.44 0.21
N GLY A 168 -13.24 -21.54 -0.74
CA GLY A 168 -14.08 -21.73 -1.93
C GLY A 168 -15.51 -21.22 -1.75
N GLU A 169 -16.28 -21.29 -2.82
CA GLU A 169 -17.64 -20.74 -2.91
C GLU A 169 -18.57 -21.22 -1.77
N GLU A 170 -18.58 -22.54 -1.49
CA GLU A 170 -19.48 -23.10 -0.46
C GLU A 170 -19.12 -22.61 0.94
N ALA A 171 -17.83 -22.56 1.28
CA ALA A 171 -17.37 -22.06 2.57
C ALA A 171 -17.65 -20.56 2.72
N TYR A 172 -17.40 -19.80 1.68
CA TYR A 172 -17.68 -18.37 1.62
C TYR A 172 -19.17 -18.06 1.84
N GLU A 173 -20.08 -18.73 1.11
CA GLU A 173 -21.51 -18.52 1.25
C GLU A 173 -22.04 -19.00 2.62
N THR A 174 -21.42 -20.03 3.22
CA THR A 174 -21.74 -20.46 4.58
C THR A 174 -21.37 -19.36 5.59
N MET A 175 -20.18 -18.78 5.50
CA MET A 175 -19.77 -17.67 6.37
C MET A 175 -20.65 -16.44 6.16
N ARG A 176 -21.00 -16.13 4.91
CA ARG A 176 -21.93 -15.03 4.59
C ARG A 176 -23.28 -15.22 5.27
N ALA A 177 -23.88 -16.42 5.16
CA ALA A 177 -25.14 -16.74 5.81
C ALA A 177 -25.04 -16.68 7.35
N GLU A 178 -23.92 -17.08 7.93
CA GLU A 178 -23.63 -16.94 9.36
C GLU A 178 -23.55 -15.46 9.76
N ALA A 179 -22.84 -14.64 8.99
CA ALA A 179 -22.71 -13.20 9.24
C ALA A 179 -24.07 -12.50 9.15
N GLU A 180 -24.90 -12.83 8.17
CA GLU A 180 -26.28 -12.31 8.08
C GLU A 180 -27.14 -12.65 9.31
N LYS A 181 -26.98 -13.85 9.85
CA LYS A 181 -27.74 -14.32 10.99
C LYS A 181 -27.26 -13.74 12.33
N ASN A 182 -25.93 -13.65 12.52
CA ASN A 182 -25.30 -13.36 13.80
C ASN A 182 -24.68 -11.96 13.87
N GLY A 183 -24.62 -11.24 12.73
CA GLY A 183 -23.93 -9.97 12.56
C GLY A 183 -22.50 -10.11 12.04
N PHE A 184 -21.86 -11.26 12.29
CA PHE A 184 -20.52 -11.61 11.79
C PHE A 184 -20.35 -13.12 11.69
N ALA A 185 -19.37 -13.55 10.91
CA ALA A 185 -18.84 -14.91 10.87
C ALA A 185 -17.37 -14.93 11.36
N VAL A 186 -16.95 -16.02 11.98
CA VAL A 186 -15.57 -16.20 12.43
C VAL A 186 -14.77 -16.94 11.38
N PHE A 187 -13.70 -16.31 10.94
CA PHE A 187 -12.72 -16.89 10.03
C PHE A 187 -11.37 -17.02 10.75
N THR A 188 -10.69 -18.15 10.57
CA THR A 188 -9.32 -18.32 11.04
C THR A 188 -8.41 -18.47 9.85
N THR A 189 -7.47 -17.55 9.68
CA THR A 189 -6.49 -17.57 8.59
C THR A 189 -5.55 -18.77 8.73
N ILE A 190 -4.87 -19.14 7.65
CA ILE A 190 -3.83 -20.19 7.68
C ILE A 190 -2.68 -19.90 8.65
N TYR A 191 -2.51 -18.64 9.05
CA TYR A 191 -1.52 -18.19 10.04
C TYR A 191 -2.06 -18.19 11.48
N GLY A 192 -3.32 -18.64 11.69
CA GLY A 192 -3.95 -18.72 13.01
C GLY A 192 -4.54 -17.40 13.52
N GLN A 193 -4.61 -16.36 12.70
CA GLN A 193 -5.31 -15.12 13.06
C GLN A 193 -6.82 -15.36 13.02
N VAL A 194 -7.52 -15.03 14.12
CA VAL A 194 -8.98 -15.09 14.19
C VAL A 194 -9.56 -13.75 13.79
N GLN A 195 -10.45 -13.76 12.81
CA GLN A 195 -11.09 -12.59 12.23
C GLN A 195 -12.61 -12.72 12.33
N GLU A 196 -13.28 -11.64 12.69
CA GLU A 196 -14.74 -11.54 12.73
C GLU A 196 -15.21 -10.72 11.51
N LEU A 197 -15.58 -11.43 10.43
CA LEU A 197 -16.06 -10.82 9.20
C LEU A 197 -17.53 -10.42 9.37
N SER A 198 -17.80 -9.12 9.37
CA SER A 198 -19.17 -8.61 9.53
C SER A 198 -19.99 -8.84 8.26
N LYS A 199 -21.33 -8.81 8.40
CA LYS A 199 -22.23 -8.88 7.23
C LYS A 199 -22.00 -7.71 6.25
N GLU A 200 -21.58 -6.55 6.75
CA GLU A 200 -21.22 -5.38 5.95
C GLU A 200 -19.99 -5.67 5.08
N TRP A 201 -19.01 -6.43 5.58
CA TRP A 201 -17.85 -6.84 4.79
C TRP A 201 -18.24 -7.62 3.54
N PHE A 202 -19.18 -8.59 3.68
CA PHE A 202 -19.69 -9.36 2.55
C PHE A 202 -20.53 -8.49 1.60
N ALA A 203 -21.32 -7.56 2.14
CA ALA A 203 -22.14 -6.66 1.33
C ALA A 203 -21.29 -5.68 0.52
N ASP A 204 -20.22 -5.14 1.10
CA ASP A 204 -19.32 -4.21 0.43
C ASP A 204 -18.63 -4.86 -0.79
N LEU A 205 -18.22 -6.13 -0.71
CA LEU A 205 -17.63 -6.86 -1.84
C LEU A 205 -18.56 -6.96 -3.06
N ASP A 206 -19.87 -6.89 -2.85
CA ASP A 206 -20.85 -6.95 -3.93
C ASP A 206 -21.10 -5.57 -4.59
N LEU A 207 -20.67 -4.46 -3.97
CA LEU A 207 -20.89 -3.10 -4.48
C LEU A 207 -20.16 -2.85 -5.80
N VAL A 208 -18.94 -3.37 -5.93
CA VAL A 208 -18.11 -3.24 -7.14
C VAL A 208 -17.66 -4.64 -7.58
N ALA A 209 -18.39 -5.22 -8.52
CA ALA A 209 -18.14 -6.59 -8.98
C ALA A 209 -16.82 -6.74 -9.73
N ASP A 210 -16.42 -5.73 -10.52
CA ASP A 210 -15.15 -5.67 -11.25
C ASP A 210 -14.50 -4.29 -11.02
N PRO A 211 -13.74 -4.14 -9.93
CA PRO A 211 -13.14 -2.86 -9.59
C PRO A 211 -12.09 -2.40 -10.60
N ALA A 212 -11.42 -3.33 -11.31
CA ALA A 212 -10.43 -2.97 -12.32
C ALA A 212 -11.06 -2.32 -13.55
N ALA A 213 -12.10 -2.96 -14.12
CA ALA A 213 -12.81 -2.40 -15.26
C ALA A 213 -13.57 -1.11 -14.88
N ALA A 214 -14.15 -1.04 -13.69
CA ALA A 214 -14.83 0.14 -13.20
C ALA A 214 -13.86 1.33 -13.01
N ALA A 215 -12.67 1.10 -12.42
CA ALA A 215 -11.63 2.11 -12.28
C ALA A 215 -11.12 2.59 -13.65
N ALA A 216 -10.85 1.69 -14.59
CA ALA A 216 -10.38 2.04 -15.94
C ALA A 216 -11.40 2.87 -16.74
N ALA A 217 -12.68 2.79 -16.41
CA ALA A 217 -13.72 3.58 -17.05
C ALA A 217 -13.74 5.06 -16.63
N VAL A 218 -13.17 5.39 -15.46
CA VAL A 218 -13.26 6.73 -14.86
C VAL A 218 -11.90 7.37 -14.59
N TRP A 219 -10.83 6.59 -14.57
CA TRP A 219 -9.48 7.05 -14.26
C TRP A 219 -8.48 6.61 -15.33
N ASN A 220 -7.55 7.49 -15.69
CA ASN A 220 -6.56 7.27 -16.75
C ASN A 220 -5.17 7.82 -16.39
N GLY A 221 -4.90 7.99 -15.10
CA GLY A 221 -3.59 8.41 -14.62
C GLY A 221 -2.53 7.30 -14.73
N PRO A 222 -1.28 7.60 -14.37
CA PRO A 222 -0.19 6.62 -14.34
C PRO A 222 -0.44 5.50 -13.33
N ALA A 223 -0.30 4.25 -13.77
CA ALA A 223 -0.42 3.07 -12.93
C ALA A 223 0.78 2.12 -13.13
N LEU A 224 1.22 1.48 -12.05
CA LEU A 224 2.13 0.34 -12.05
C LEU A 224 1.43 -0.83 -11.39
N VAL A 225 1.45 -2.00 -12.03
CA VAL A 225 1.00 -3.25 -11.41
C VAL A 225 2.19 -4.20 -11.27
N ILE A 226 2.38 -4.70 -10.06
CA ILE A 226 3.44 -5.64 -9.69
C ILE A 226 2.79 -6.95 -9.27
N TRP A 227 3.27 -8.08 -9.76
CA TRP A 227 2.79 -9.41 -9.35
C TRP A 227 3.86 -10.48 -9.44
N GLY A 228 3.67 -11.56 -8.70
CA GLY A 228 4.50 -12.76 -8.74
C GLY A 228 3.88 -13.84 -9.61
N SER A 229 4.70 -14.59 -10.34
CA SER A 229 4.21 -15.66 -11.21
C SER A 229 3.68 -16.87 -10.45
N ASP A 230 4.08 -17.03 -9.19
CA ASP A 230 3.71 -18.15 -8.32
C ASP A 230 2.76 -17.73 -7.19
N ASP A 231 2.07 -16.60 -7.38
CA ASP A 231 1.09 -16.11 -6.42
C ASP A 231 -0.17 -16.98 -6.42
N GLU A 232 -0.39 -17.71 -5.31
CA GLU A 232 -1.55 -18.58 -5.10
C GLU A 232 -2.71 -17.87 -4.37
N ALA A 233 -2.49 -16.68 -3.82
CA ALA A 233 -3.51 -15.91 -3.11
C ALA A 233 -4.28 -14.98 -4.06
N VAL A 234 -3.57 -14.27 -4.92
CA VAL A 234 -4.12 -13.50 -6.02
C VAL A 234 -3.53 -14.03 -7.31
N SER A 235 -4.35 -14.71 -8.11
CA SER A 235 -3.88 -15.34 -9.35
C SER A 235 -3.14 -14.34 -10.23
N PRO A 236 -1.97 -14.68 -10.81
CA PRO A 236 -1.22 -13.78 -11.70
C PRO A 236 -2.07 -13.21 -12.82
N SER A 237 -3.04 -13.97 -13.33
CA SER A 237 -3.99 -13.55 -14.37
C SER A 237 -4.90 -12.40 -13.93
N VAL A 238 -5.23 -12.29 -12.63
CA VAL A 238 -6.00 -11.16 -12.08
C VAL A 238 -5.16 -9.89 -12.15
N SER A 239 -3.93 -9.93 -11.64
CA SER A 239 -3.01 -8.79 -11.70
C SER A 239 -2.68 -8.37 -13.13
N GLU A 240 -2.47 -9.34 -14.02
CA GLU A 240 -2.26 -9.08 -15.44
C GLU A 240 -3.47 -8.42 -16.11
N ASN A 241 -4.70 -8.87 -15.78
CA ASN A 241 -5.93 -8.24 -16.24
C ASN A 241 -6.04 -6.78 -15.74
N VAL A 242 -5.77 -6.53 -14.46
CA VAL A 242 -5.74 -5.17 -13.89
C VAL A 242 -4.76 -4.29 -14.67
N ALA A 243 -3.54 -4.77 -14.91
CA ALA A 243 -2.55 -4.03 -15.68
C ALA A 243 -3.00 -3.73 -17.11
N ASN A 244 -3.64 -4.70 -17.77
CA ASN A 244 -4.12 -4.54 -19.14
C ASN A 244 -5.26 -3.52 -19.23
N VAL A 245 -6.27 -3.60 -18.35
CA VAL A 245 -7.45 -2.69 -18.44
C VAL A 245 -7.11 -1.26 -18.02
N LEU A 246 -6.18 -1.07 -17.08
CA LEU A 246 -5.67 0.25 -16.69
C LEU A 246 -4.65 0.82 -17.68
N GLY A 247 -4.12 0.02 -18.60
CA GLY A 247 -2.97 0.42 -19.43
C GLY A 247 -1.71 0.68 -18.59
N ALA A 248 -1.55 -0.04 -17.50
CA ALA A 248 -0.51 0.16 -16.51
C ALA A 248 0.86 -0.33 -16.98
N GLU A 249 1.92 0.27 -16.43
CA GLU A 249 3.24 -0.34 -16.43
C GLU A 249 3.21 -1.67 -15.67
N LYS A 250 4.10 -2.59 -16.05
CA LYS A 250 4.12 -3.96 -15.53
C LYS A 250 5.47 -4.29 -14.93
N LEU A 251 5.47 -4.86 -13.73
CA LEU A 251 6.65 -5.41 -13.10
C LEU A 251 6.37 -6.84 -12.64
N ASP A 252 6.93 -7.81 -13.36
CA ASP A 252 6.81 -9.23 -13.05
C ASP A 252 7.90 -9.64 -12.04
N ALA A 253 7.50 -10.07 -10.84
CA ALA A 253 8.36 -10.70 -9.84
C ALA A 253 8.37 -12.23 -10.09
N THR A 254 9.00 -12.66 -11.17
CA THR A 254 9.03 -14.07 -11.60
C THR A 254 9.49 -15.01 -10.49
N GLY A 255 8.71 -16.06 -10.25
CA GLY A 255 8.99 -17.08 -9.22
C GLY A 255 8.54 -16.70 -7.81
N GLU A 256 7.90 -15.54 -7.65
CA GLU A 256 7.39 -15.11 -6.35
C GLU A 256 5.94 -15.49 -6.11
N GLY A 257 5.66 -15.86 -4.85
CA GLY A 257 4.32 -15.99 -4.30
C GLY A 257 3.82 -14.68 -3.68
N HIS A 258 2.71 -14.75 -2.95
CA HIS A 258 2.02 -13.58 -2.38
C HIS A 258 2.82 -12.81 -1.31
N GLY A 259 3.96 -13.32 -0.85
CA GLY A 259 4.75 -12.71 0.23
C GLY A 259 5.69 -11.58 -0.20
N TYR A 260 6.12 -11.54 -1.44
CA TYR A 260 7.00 -10.49 -2.03
C TYR A 260 8.24 -10.15 -1.19
N GLY A 261 8.83 -11.13 -0.49
CA GLY A 261 9.94 -10.91 0.44
C GLY A 261 9.57 -10.11 1.70
N PHE A 262 8.30 -9.74 1.89
CA PHE A 262 7.85 -8.95 3.05
C PHE A 262 7.87 -9.77 4.33
N TYR A 263 7.64 -11.06 4.25
CA TYR A 263 7.55 -11.99 5.37
C TYR A 263 8.72 -12.99 5.42
N SER A 264 9.75 -12.77 4.64
CA SER A 264 10.95 -13.61 4.57
C SER A 264 12.23 -12.79 4.66
N GLU A 265 13.37 -13.47 4.69
CA GLU A 265 14.68 -12.83 4.59
C GLU A 265 15.13 -12.60 3.13
N ASP A 266 14.25 -12.83 2.15
CA ASP A 266 14.56 -12.58 0.75
C ASP A 266 14.57 -11.09 0.44
N ASP A 267 15.76 -10.52 0.45
CA ASP A 267 15.98 -9.11 0.15
C ASP A 267 15.86 -8.79 -1.33
N ALA A 268 16.05 -9.76 -2.22
CA ALA A 268 16.11 -9.49 -3.67
C ALA A 268 14.75 -9.07 -4.22
N VAL A 269 13.69 -9.84 -3.90
CA VAL A 269 12.33 -9.53 -4.34
C VAL A 269 11.77 -8.32 -3.62
N ARG A 270 12.00 -8.23 -2.30
CA ARG A 270 11.60 -7.03 -1.54
C ARG A 270 12.24 -5.77 -2.13
N SER A 271 13.52 -5.81 -2.50
CA SER A 271 14.21 -4.70 -3.17
C SER A 271 13.65 -4.42 -4.56
N LEU A 272 13.31 -5.46 -5.35
CA LEU A 272 12.68 -5.30 -6.65
C LEU A 272 11.36 -4.52 -6.54
N VAL A 273 10.49 -4.90 -5.61
CA VAL A 273 9.22 -4.22 -5.36
C VAL A 273 9.43 -2.79 -4.88
N ALA A 274 10.34 -2.59 -3.91
CA ALA A 274 10.61 -1.28 -3.34
C ALA A 274 11.21 -0.31 -4.36
N GLU A 275 12.23 -0.73 -5.10
CA GLU A 275 12.88 0.09 -6.12
C GLU A 275 11.97 0.35 -7.33
N GLY A 276 11.22 -0.66 -7.79
CA GLY A 276 10.25 -0.51 -8.87
C GLY A 276 9.19 0.52 -8.52
N THR A 277 8.60 0.40 -7.33
CA THR A 277 7.63 1.37 -6.80
C THR A 277 8.23 2.77 -6.68
N ALA A 278 9.43 2.89 -6.10
CA ALA A 278 10.07 4.18 -5.89
C ALA A 278 10.46 4.87 -7.22
N ASN A 279 10.94 4.12 -8.20
CA ASN A 279 11.25 4.67 -9.52
C ASN A 279 10.00 5.18 -10.22
N PHE A 280 8.91 4.39 -10.22
CA PHE A 280 7.63 4.77 -10.80
C PHE A 280 7.08 6.07 -10.19
N PHE A 281 6.94 6.14 -8.87
CA PHE A 281 6.43 7.36 -8.25
C PHE A 281 7.37 8.57 -8.41
N ALA A 282 8.69 8.35 -8.40
CA ALA A 282 9.64 9.43 -8.65
C ALA A 282 9.55 9.98 -10.08
N GLU A 283 9.07 9.23 -11.05
CA GLU A 283 8.82 9.68 -12.42
C GLU A 283 7.50 10.45 -12.52
N HIS A 284 6.44 9.94 -11.93
CA HIS A 284 5.07 10.44 -12.14
C HIS A 284 4.58 11.48 -11.12
N LEU A 285 5.21 11.56 -9.94
CA LEU A 285 4.85 12.53 -8.90
C LEU A 285 5.76 13.76 -8.82
N LYS A 286 6.72 13.90 -9.72
CA LYS A 286 7.57 15.11 -9.77
C LYS A 286 6.92 16.27 -10.51
#